data_aff87c4517ea56ffe22b0fce446cb9b8
#
_entry.id   aff87c4517ea56ffe22b0fce446cb9b8
#
_cell.length_a   1.000
_cell.length_b   1.000
_cell.length_c   1.000
_cell.angle_alpha   90.00
_cell.angle_beta   90.00
_cell.angle_gamma   90.00
#
_symmetry.space_group_name_H-M   'P 1'
#
loop_
_entity.id
_entity.type
_entity.pdbx_description
1 polymer ?
#
loop_
_entity_poly.entity_id
_entity_poly.type
_entity_poly.pdbx_seq_one_letter_code
_entity_poly.pdbx_strand_id
1 'polypeptide(L)'
;MEQSKKKNMGLIVFLVLLILIILGLVGYILIDKDIIKLKNNEKSEVVEKVDNKKDDTKYIETTDKKVVSILDTIMNGLSHYSGIYDYFTDKKVTVDSLDEEIIQSVALKVITDEFYKNNEHTSIQGYSFSANKYESIIKSIFDISMVENKSIKNCPNFDYNADTKTYTAGEPACGGTSGPWGSVEKITKVTQKGNNLEMYVRVLFYDSASSSYYYDYNHTKKVSEIVLDDNTTLANIESFISSGSLYKLTFKVKDDNYLFVSSEPVNS
;
A
#
# COMPACT_ATOMS: atom_id res chain seq x y z
N MET A 1 8.63 40.52 -56.84
CA MET A 1 7.63 40.36 -55.77
C MET A 1 7.03 38.94 -55.64
N GLU A 2 7.50 37.94 -56.36
CA GLU A 2 6.93 36.56 -56.34
C GLU A 2 7.58 35.59 -55.38
N GLN A 3 8.81 35.84 -54.91
CA GLN A 3 9.50 34.92 -54.01
C GLN A 3 9.02 34.94 -52.55
N SER A 4 8.36 36.03 -52.13
CA SER A 4 7.83 36.17 -50.74
C SER A 4 6.57 35.32 -50.49
N LYS A 5 5.71 35.09 -51.51
CA LYS A 5 4.47 34.30 -51.37
C LYS A 5 4.74 32.80 -51.21
N LYS A 6 5.79 32.24 -51.85
CA LYS A 6 6.13 30.82 -51.76
C LYS A 6 6.67 30.43 -50.37
N LYS A 7 7.39 31.34 -49.69
CA LYS A 7 7.98 31.09 -48.38
C LYS A 7 6.91 30.99 -47.26
N ASN A 8 5.83 31.76 -47.38
CA ASN A 8 4.75 31.73 -46.41
C ASN A 8 3.81 30.53 -46.58
N MET A 9 3.70 29.99 -47.78
CA MET A 9 2.84 28.83 -48.06
C MET A 9 3.35 27.55 -47.42
N GLY A 10 4.68 27.35 -47.38
CA GLY A 10 5.30 26.23 -46.65
C GLY A 10 5.09 26.30 -45.15
N LEU A 11 5.16 27.50 -44.57
CA LEU A 11 4.92 27.72 -43.15
C LEU A 11 3.45 27.45 -42.77
N ILE A 12 2.51 27.87 -43.61
CA ILE A 12 1.07 27.63 -43.40
C ILE A 12 0.76 26.14 -43.46
N VAL A 13 1.31 25.42 -44.45
CA VAL A 13 1.11 23.96 -44.57
C VAL A 13 1.69 23.25 -43.36
N PHE A 14 2.88 23.64 -42.87
CA PHE A 14 3.49 23.09 -41.69
C PHE A 14 2.64 23.32 -40.43
N LEU A 15 2.11 24.51 -40.21
CA LEU A 15 1.21 24.85 -39.12
C LEU A 15 -0.09 24.03 -39.13
N VAL A 16 -0.70 23.85 -40.32
CA VAL A 16 -1.91 23.03 -40.46
C VAL A 16 -1.63 21.57 -40.13
N LEU A 17 -0.52 21.00 -40.58
CA LEU A 17 -0.10 19.64 -40.22
C LEU A 17 0.13 19.48 -38.71
N LEU A 18 0.76 20.46 -38.08
CA LEU A 18 1.01 20.44 -36.62
C LEU A 18 -0.31 20.46 -35.83
N ILE A 19 -1.27 21.28 -36.25
CA ILE A 19 -2.61 21.32 -35.63
C ILE A 19 -3.33 19.97 -35.78
N LEU A 20 -3.25 19.33 -36.96
CA LEU A 20 -3.87 18.02 -37.18
C LEU A 20 -3.25 16.93 -36.32
N ILE A 21 -1.92 16.95 -36.09
CA ILE A 21 -1.22 16.03 -35.19
C ILE A 21 -1.69 16.26 -33.73
N ILE A 22 -1.78 17.51 -33.30
CA ILE A 22 -2.25 17.84 -31.95
C ILE A 22 -3.69 17.37 -31.74
N LEU A 23 -4.58 17.61 -32.69
CA LEU A 23 -5.97 17.16 -32.63
C LEU A 23 -6.08 15.64 -32.65
N GLY A 24 -5.23 14.95 -33.41
CA GLY A 24 -5.13 13.48 -33.40
C GLY A 24 -4.68 12.93 -32.04
N LEU A 25 -3.67 13.54 -31.41
CA LEU A 25 -3.18 13.15 -30.07
C LEU A 25 -4.23 13.42 -28.99
N VAL A 26 -4.91 14.56 -29.04
CA VAL A 26 -5.99 14.88 -28.10
C VAL A 26 -7.15 13.90 -28.28
N GLY A 27 -7.55 13.59 -29.53
CA GLY A 27 -8.58 12.58 -29.81
C GLY A 27 -8.19 11.19 -29.29
N TYR A 28 -6.94 10.77 -29.49
CA TYR A 28 -6.42 9.51 -28.97
C TYR A 28 -6.49 9.45 -27.43
N ILE A 29 -6.04 10.51 -26.75
CA ILE A 29 -6.08 10.59 -25.27
C ILE A 29 -7.52 10.56 -24.75
N LEU A 30 -8.46 11.20 -25.45
CA LEU A 30 -9.87 11.23 -25.07
C LEU A 30 -10.56 9.87 -25.25
N ILE A 31 -10.14 9.08 -26.24
CA ILE A 31 -10.64 7.71 -26.47
C ILE A 31 -10.01 6.75 -25.47
N ASP A 32 -8.70 6.83 -25.25
CA ASP A 32 -7.96 5.95 -24.30
C ASP A 32 -8.39 6.16 -22.85
N LYS A 33 -8.84 7.37 -22.51
CA LYS A 33 -9.40 7.68 -21.17
C LYS A 33 -10.91 7.47 -21.04
N ASP A 34 -11.57 6.80 -21.97
CA ASP A 34 -13.04 6.59 -21.99
C ASP A 34 -13.88 7.89 -21.85
N ILE A 35 -13.31 9.05 -22.15
CA ILE A 35 -13.99 10.34 -22.05
C ILE A 35 -15.00 10.52 -23.20
N ILE A 36 -14.75 9.89 -24.37
CA ILE A 36 -15.66 9.89 -25.52
C ILE A 36 -16.00 8.45 -25.89
N LYS A 37 -17.23 8.03 -25.61
CA LYS A 37 -17.79 6.77 -26.12
C LYS A 37 -18.35 7.01 -27.52
N LEU A 38 -17.71 6.43 -28.54
CA LEU A 38 -18.25 6.40 -29.91
C LEU A 38 -19.52 5.52 -29.92
N LYS A 39 -20.65 6.14 -30.12
CA LYS A 39 -21.94 5.49 -30.26
C LYS A 39 -22.01 4.75 -31.60
N ASN A 40 -21.75 3.44 -31.59
CA ASN A 40 -22.09 2.61 -32.75
C ASN A 40 -23.60 2.40 -32.75
N ASN A 41 -24.25 2.87 -33.85
CA ASN A 41 -25.63 2.58 -34.14
C ASN A 41 -25.75 1.12 -34.62
N GLU A 42 -26.22 0.23 -33.78
CA GLU A 42 -26.85 -1.03 -34.21
C GLU A 42 -28.24 -1.18 -33.61
N LYS A 43 -29.07 -1.81 -34.41
CA LYS A 43 -30.53 -1.85 -34.37
C LYS A 43 -31.12 -2.39 -33.07
N SER A 44 -32.28 -1.83 -32.77
CA SER A 44 -33.23 -2.19 -31.72
C SER A 44 -33.47 -3.69 -31.53
N GLU A 45 -33.21 -4.20 -30.35
CA GLU A 45 -33.95 -5.32 -29.76
C GLU A 45 -34.40 -4.93 -28.36
N VAL A 46 -35.55 -5.47 -27.99
CA VAL A 46 -36.37 -5.16 -26.83
C VAL A 46 -35.55 -5.11 -25.53
N VAL A 47 -35.47 -3.94 -24.93
CA VAL A 47 -34.74 -3.70 -23.68
C VAL A 47 -35.67 -4.00 -22.51
N GLU A 48 -35.47 -5.14 -21.85
CA GLU A 48 -35.81 -5.27 -20.42
C GLU A 48 -35.13 -4.13 -19.65
N LYS A 49 -35.91 -3.46 -18.81
CA LYS A 49 -35.39 -2.43 -17.91
C LYS A 49 -34.35 -3.03 -16.95
N VAL A 50 -33.10 -3.02 -17.34
CA VAL A 50 -31.99 -3.17 -16.39
C VAL A 50 -31.87 -1.86 -15.63
N ASP A 51 -32.15 -1.92 -14.35
CA ASP A 51 -31.93 -0.85 -13.39
C ASP A 51 -30.44 -0.46 -13.42
N ASN A 52 -30.09 0.62 -14.13
CA ASN A 52 -28.75 1.19 -14.16
C ASN A 52 -28.43 1.76 -12.78
N LYS A 53 -28.07 0.89 -11.82
CA LYS A 53 -27.35 1.33 -10.63
C LYS A 53 -26.05 1.93 -11.13
N LYS A 54 -25.95 3.26 -11.07
CA LYS A 54 -24.71 4.01 -11.29
C LYS A 54 -23.62 3.34 -10.44
N ASP A 55 -22.56 2.86 -11.07
CA ASP A 55 -21.43 2.29 -10.33
C ASP A 55 -20.69 3.46 -9.67
N ASP A 56 -20.92 3.65 -8.36
CA ASP A 56 -20.33 4.73 -7.57
C ASP A 56 -18.89 4.41 -7.11
N THR A 57 -18.19 3.54 -7.84
CA THR A 57 -16.80 3.20 -7.56
C THR A 57 -15.89 4.39 -7.88
N LYS A 58 -15.19 4.88 -6.86
CA LYS A 58 -14.16 5.93 -6.97
C LYS A 58 -12.78 5.28 -7.06
N TYR A 59 -11.98 5.70 -8.03
CA TYR A 59 -10.56 5.37 -8.11
C TYR A 59 -9.74 6.38 -7.29
N ILE A 60 -8.78 5.88 -6.52
CA ILE A 60 -7.87 6.69 -5.71
C ILE A 60 -6.46 6.48 -6.27
N GLU A 61 -5.67 7.56 -6.31
CA GLU A 61 -4.28 7.47 -6.77
C GLU A 61 -3.48 6.54 -5.86
N THR A 62 -2.66 5.66 -6.45
CA THR A 62 -1.82 4.71 -5.69
C THR A 62 -0.74 5.39 -4.86
N THR A 63 -0.44 6.65 -5.15
CA THR A 63 0.50 7.52 -4.43
C THR A 63 -0.19 8.44 -3.43
N ASP A 64 -1.50 8.30 -3.22
CA ASP A 64 -2.22 9.07 -2.19
C ASP A 64 -1.57 8.83 -0.82
N LYS A 65 -1.23 9.91 -0.13
CA LYS A 65 -0.46 9.85 1.12
C LYS A 65 -1.13 9.02 2.20
N LYS A 66 -2.46 9.06 2.26
CA LYS A 66 -3.22 8.31 3.25
C LYS A 66 -3.25 6.82 2.95
N VAL A 67 -3.34 6.48 1.65
CA VAL A 67 -3.27 5.10 1.16
C VAL A 67 -1.89 4.50 1.40
N VAL A 68 -0.83 5.22 1.08
CA VAL A 68 0.55 4.78 1.35
C VAL A 68 0.78 4.64 2.85
N SER A 69 0.37 5.65 3.64
CA SER A 69 0.58 5.65 5.09
C SER A 69 -0.11 4.48 5.79
N ILE A 70 -1.33 4.09 5.40
CA ILE A 70 -1.99 2.95 6.05
C ILE A 70 -1.31 1.63 5.69
N LEU A 71 -0.85 1.46 4.45
CA LEU A 71 -0.07 0.28 4.08
C LEU A 71 1.23 0.22 4.89
N ASP A 72 2.00 1.30 4.92
CA ASP A 72 3.22 1.39 5.72
C ASP A 72 2.95 1.07 7.20
N THR A 73 1.85 1.59 7.74
CA THR A 73 1.50 1.38 9.15
C THR A 73 1.28 -0.09 9.47
N ILE A 74 0.51 -0.82 8.66
CA ILE A 74 0.23 -2.23 8.91
C ILE A 74 1.41 -3.15 8.56
N MET A 75 2.26 -2.76 7.59
CA MET A 75 3.41 -3.57 7.17
C MET A 75 4.64 -3.40 8.07
N ASN A 76 4.75 -2.29 8.77
CA ASN A 76 5.91 -1.95 9.59
C ASN A 76 5.59 -2.03 11.08
N GLY A 77 5.44 -3.25 11.62
CA GLY A 77 5.37 -3.46 13.06
C GLY A 77 6.71 -3.15 13.75
N LEU A 78 6.69 -3.00 15.08
CA LEU A 78 7.87 -2.69 15.89
C LEU A 78 8.86 -3.87 16.02
N SER A 79 8.41 -5.09 15.76
CA SER A 79 9.25 -6.28 15.79
C SER A 79 9.99 -6.48 14.47
N HIS A 80 11.11 -7.22 14.50
CA HIS A 80 11.92 -7.57 13.33
C HIS A 80 11.19 -8.45 12.30
N TYR A 81 9.94 -8.79 12.53
CA TYR A 81 9.12 -9.51 11.58
C TYR A 81 8.56 -8.50 10.59
N SER A 82 8.93 -8.64 9.34
CA SER A 82 8.27 -7.89 8.27
C SER A 82 6.80 -8.30 8.28
N GLY A 83 5.90 -7.37 8.59
CA GLY A 83 4.44 -7.61 8.61
C GLY A 83 3.88 -8.17 7.30
N ILE A 84 4.69 -8.18 6.24
CA ILE A 84 4.35 -8.76 4.94
C ILE A 84 3.91 -10.21 5.08
N TYR A 85 4.62 -11.05 5.83
CA TYR A 85 4.28 -12.46 5.99
C TYR A 85 3.03 -12.70 6.85
N ASP A 86 2.61 -11.71 7.60
CA ASP A 86 1.41 -11.78 8.44
C ASP A 86 0.14 -11.44 7.67
N TYR A 87 0.25 -10.57 6.66
CA TYR A 87 -0.86 -10.08 5.86
C TYR A 87 -0.95 -10.71 4.49
N PHE A 88 0.18 -11.12 3.89
CA PHE A 88 0.24 -11.69 2.54
C PHE A 88 0.59 -13.17 2.61
N THR A 89 -0.42 -13.99 2.82
CA THR A 89 -0.30 -15.46 2.91
C THR A 89 -0.98 -16.13 1.71
N ASP A 90 -0.94 -17.45 1.64
CA ASP A 90 -1.67 -18.26 0.65
C ASP A 90 -3.19 -18.32 0.92
N LYS A 91 -3.66 -17.73 2.02
CA LYS A 91 -5.05 -17.74 2.47
C LYS A 91 -5.55 -16.33 2.76
N LYS A 92 -6.84 -16.22 2.98
CA LYS A 92 -7.43 -14.99 3.48
C LYS A 92 -7.04 -14.78 4.94
N VAL A 93 -6.49 -13.59 5.23
CA VAL A 93 -6.20 -13.09 6.58
C VAL A 93 -7.27 -12.06 6.94
N THR A 94 -7.83 -12.15 8.15
CA THR A 94 -8.78 -11.18 8.70
C THR A 94 -8.23 -10.64 10.02
N VAL A 95 -8.79 -9.55 10.52
CA VAL A 95 -8.39 -9.01 11.84
C VAL A 95 -8.45 -10.08 12.92
N ASP A 96 -9.51 -10.90 12.93
CA ASP A 96 -9.70 -11.97 13.92
C ASP A 96 -8.70 -13.12 13.79
N SER A 97 -8.00 -13.23 12.65
CA SER A 97 -6.97 -14.24 12.39
C SER A 97 -5.55 -13.74 12.63
N LEU A 98 -5.37 -12.45 12.87
CA LEU A 98 -4.06 -11.89 13.21
C LEU A 98 -3.69 -12.23 14.66
N ASP A 99 -2.45 -12.60 14.87
CA ASP A 99 -1.93 -12.77 16.22
C ASP A 99 -1.94 -11.44 16.99
N GLU A 100 -2.27 -11.50 18.26
CA GLU A 100 -2.31 -10.31 19.14
C GLU A 100 -0.99 -9.54 19.12
N GLU A 101 0.15 -10.24 19.03
CA GLU A 101 1.49 -9.63 18.96
C GLU A 101 1.69 -8.76 17.74
N ILE A 102 1.09 -9.12 16.59
CA ILE A 102 1.15 -8.32 15.36
C ILE A 102 0.38 -7.03 15.53
N ILE A 103 -0.85 -7.11 16.04
CA ILE A 103 -1.69 -5.95 16.30
C ILE A 103 -1.00 -5.00 17.29
N GLN A 104 -0.43 -5.55 18.36
CA GLN A 104 0.33 -4.81 19.36
C GLN A 104 1.56 -4.14 18.74
N SER A 105 2.32 -4.87 17.93
CA SER A 105 3.52 -4.40 17.25
C SER A 105 3.23 -3.19 16.34
N VAL A 106 2.14 -3.22 15.58
CA VAL A 106 1.69 -2.11 14.72
C VAL A 106 1.37 -0.87 15.57
N ALA A 107 0.61 -1.02 16.64
CA ALA A 107 0.24 0.10 17.51
C ALA A 107 1.47 0.72 18.21
N LEU A 108 2.40 -0.11 18.66
CA LEU A 108 3.65 0.33 19.28
C LEU A 108 4.55 1.06 18.28
N LYS A 109 4.59 0.61 17.03
CA LYS A 109 5.33 1.30 15.96
C LYS A 109 4.80 2.71 15.75
N VAL A 110 3.48 2.89 15.68
CA VAL A 110 2.86 4.23 15.56
C VAL A 110 3.27 5.14 16.72
N ILE A 111 3.23 4.63 17.95
CA ILE A 111 3.63 5.38 19.17
C ILE A 111 5.12 5.75 19.12
N THR A 112 5.95 4.80 18.71
CA THR A 112 7.40 4.98 18.62
C THR A 112 7.77 5.98 17.53
N ASP A 113 7.13 5.93 16.37
CA ASP A 113 7.35 6.87 15.28
C ASP A 113 6.93 8.29 15.68
N GLU A 114 5.80 8.43 16.38
CA GLU A 114 5.38 9.71 16.93
C GLU A 114 6.40 10.27 17.93
N PHE A 115 6.96 9.41 18.78
CA PHE A 115 8.02 9.80 19.71
C PHE A 115 9.26 10.30 18.96
N TYR A 116 9.79 9.54 18.01
CA TYR A 116 11.01 9.89 17.29
C TYR A 116 10.83 11.09 16.36
N LYS A 117 9.65 11.30 15.81
CA LYS A 117 9.33 12.50 15.02
C LYS A 117 9.54 13.79 15.81
N ASN A 118 9.32 13.74 17.13
CA ASN A 118 9.41 14.91 18.03
C ASN A 118 10.71 14.91 18.85
N ASN A 119 11.49 13.84 18.85
CA ASN A 119 12.66 13.62 19.70
C ASN A 119 13.79 12.91 18.94
N GLU A 120 14.23 13.52 17.83
CA GLU A 120 15.33 12.97 17.02
C GLU A 120 16.58 12.68 17.87
N HIS A 121 17.22 11.54 17.64
CA HIS A 121 18.43 11.07 18.34
C HIS A 121 18.30 10.84 19.84
N THR A 122 17.10 10.82 20.40
CA THR A 122 16.85 10.57 21.82
C THR A 122 16.48 9.10 22.02
N SER A 123 17.00 8.45 23.08
CA SER A 123 16.54 7.10 23.44
C SER A 123 15.08 7.12 23.86
N ILE A 124 14.30 6.14 23.41
CA ILE A 124 12.91 5.95 23.85
C ILE A 124 12.80 5.43 25.28
N GLN A 125 13.90 4.95 25.86
CA GLN A 125 13.91 4.42 27.22
C GLN A 125 13.30 5.40 28.22
N GLY A 126 12.38 4.92 29.05
CA GLY A 126 11.66 5.73 30.02
C GLY A 126 10.50 6.56 29.46
N TYR A 127 10.30 6.57 28.14
CA TYR A 127 9.10 7.18 27.56
C TYR A 127 7.86 6.45 28.00
N SER A 128 6.87 7.20 28.50
CA SER A 128 5.62 6.63 28.99
C SER A 128 4.41 7.16 28.22
N PHE A 129 3.43 6.30 28.00
CA PHE A 129 2.15 6.63 27.39
C PHE A 129 1.00 5.89 28.08
N SER A 130 -0.21 6.42 27.96
CA SER A 130 -1.38 5.82 28.61
C SER A 130 -1.89 4.58 27.85
N ALA A 131 -2.48 3.63 28.57
CA ALA A 131 -3.20 2.51 27.99
C ALA A 131 -4.32 2.99 27.02
N ASN A 132 -5.01 4.06 27.37
CA ASN A 132 -6.04 4.64 26.50
C ASN A 132 -5.49 5.11 25.14
N LYS A 133 -4.27 5.69 25.10
CA LYS A 133 -3.60 6.07 23.85
C LYS A 133 -3.34 4.83 23.01
N TYR A 134 -2.80 3.79 23.61
CA TYR A 134 -2.49 2.52 22.97
C TYR A 134 -3.75 1.86 22.38
N GLU A 135 -4.79 1.71 23.19
CA GLU A 135 -6.08 1.15 22.78
C GLU A 135 -6.73 1.98 21.66
N SER A 136 -6.64 3.31 21.73
CA SER A 136 -7.20 4.19 20.70
C SER A 136 -6.54 4.00 19.34
N ILE A 137 -5.21 3.74 19.31
CA ILE A 137 -4.48 3.45 18.07
C ILE A 137 -4.90 2.10 17.50
N ILE A 138 -4.96 1.04 18.32
CA ILE A 138 -5.45 -0.27 17.88
C ILE A 138 -6.86 -0.14 17.27
N LYS A 139 -7.75 0.56 17.96
CA LYS A 139 -9.12 0.79 17.47
C LYS A 139 -9.16 1.59 16.17
N SER A 140 -8.25 2.54 15.99
CA SER A 140 -8.21 3.38 14.78
C SER A 140 -7.66 2.65 13.53
N ILE A 141 -6.99 1.51 13.72
CA ILE A 141 -6.40 0.71 12.63
C ILE A 141 -7.21 -0.57 12.39
N PHE A 142 -7.69 -1.23 13.45
CA PHE A 142 -8.28 -2.56 13.39
C PHE A 142 -9.77 -2.62 13.80
N ASP A 143 -10.36 -1.53 14.32
CA ASP A 143 -11.75 -1.45 14.86
C ASP A 143 -12.04 -2.50 15.96
N ILE A 144 -11.01 -2.96 16.68
CA ILE A 144 -11.14 -3.90 17.79
C ILE A 144 -10.83 -3.22 19.12
N SER A 145 -11.34 -3.81 20.20
CA SER A 145 -10.97 -3.45 21.56
C SER A 145 -10.02 -4.50 22.12
N MET A 146 -8.96 -4.07 22.79
CA MET A 146 -8.06 -4.99 23.49
C MET A 146 -8.81 -5.69 24.62
N VAL A 147 -8.46 -6.96 24.80
CA VAL A 147 -9.05 -7.80 25.86
C VAL A 147 -8.37 -7.53 27.21
N GLU A 148 -7.06 -7.28 27.22
CA GLU A 148 -6.28 -7.09 28.43
C GLU A 148 -5.05 -6.20 28.21
N ASN A 149 -4.81 -5.27 29.15
CA ASN A 149 -3.57 -4.51 29.20
C ASN A 149 -2.53 -5.28 30.03
N LYS A 150 -1.39 -5.59 29.41
CA LYS A 150 -0.27 -6.33 30.01
C LYS A 150 1.05 -5.82 29.46
N SER A 151 2.15 -6.07 30.19
CA SER A 151 3.50 -5.76 29.67
C SER A 151 3.76 -6.49 28.36
N ILE A 152 4.35 -5.78 27.41
CA ILE A 152 4.60 -6.26 26.06
C ILE A 152 6.09 -6.53 25.93
N LYS A 153 6.44 -7.80 25.67
CA LYS A 153 7.81 -8.25 25.45
C LYS A 153 8.15 -8.09 23.97
N ASN A 154 8.38 -6.86 23.59
CA ASN A 154 8.81 -6.52 22.23
C ASN A 154 10.17 -5.84 22.27
N CYS A 155 10.63 -5.29 21.20
CA CYS A 155 11.85 -4.55 21.12
C CYS A 155 11.62 -3.12 20.61
N PRO A 156 11.68 -2.11 21.53
CA PRO A 156 11.88 -2.21 22.98
C PRO A 156 10.71 -2.91 23.69
N ASN A 157 10.94 -3.43 24.89
CA ASN A 157 9.87 -3.90 25.77
C ASN A 157 9.09 -2.71 26.34
N PHE A 158 7.80 -2.95 26.67
CA PHE A 158 6.96 -1.94 27.32
C PHE A 158 6.34 -2.55 28.58
N ASP A 159 6.72 -2.01 29.72
CA ASP A 159 6.21 -2.45 31.00
C ASP A 159 4.90 -1.74 31.33
N TYR A 160 3.86 -2.52 31.61
CA TYR A 160 2.55 -2.01 31.99
C TYR A 160 2.43 -1.86 33.51
N ASN A 161 2.05 -0.67 33.94
CA ASN A 161 1.69 -0.38 35.31
C ASN A 161 0.17 -0.28 35.45
N ALA A 162 -0.46 -1.23 36.16
CA ALA A 162 -1.91 -1.31 36.33
C ALA A 162 -2.48 -0.19 37.21
N ASP A 163 -1.71 0.32 38.19
CA ASP A 163 -2.18 1.39 39.07
C ASP A 163 -2.31 2.73 38.35
N THR A 164 -1.34 3.02 37.50
CA THR A 164 -1.31 4.28 36.72
C THR A 164 -1.93 4.13 35.33
N LYS A 165 -2.20 2.91 34.89
CA LYS A 165 -2.66 2.56 33.52
C LYS A 165 -1.73 3.13 32.45
N THR A 166 -0.43 2.96 32.63
CA THR A 166 0.59 3.46 31.72
C THR A 166 1.54 2.36 31.28
N TYR A 167 2.04 2.50 30.05
CA TYR A 167 3.16 1.75 29.52
C TYR A 167 4.42 2.58 29.60
N THR A 168 5.54 1.96 29.96
CA THR A 168 6.86 2.62 29.97
C THR A 168 7.83 1.80 29.14
N ALA A 169 8.50 2.44 28.18
CA ALA A 169 9.51 1.80 27.34
C ALA A 169 10.76 1.47 28.16
N GLY A 170 11.17 0.21 28.09
CA GLY A 170 12.42 -0.29 28.66
C GLY A 170 13.63 0.01 27.77
N GLU A 171 14.75 -0.61 28.08
CA GLU A 171 15.95 -0.49 27.27
C GLU A 171 15.73 -1.06 25.85
N PRO A 172 16.16 -0.35 24.80
CA PRO A 172 16.10 -0.87 23.45
C PRO A 172 17.23 -1.88 23.20
N ALA A 173 17.18 -3.02 23.88
CA ALA A 173 18.13 -4.12 23.66
C ALA A 173 17.80 -4.91 22.37
N CYS A 174 17.54 -4.18 21.28
CA CYS A 174 17.17 -4.76 20.01
C CYS A 174 18.42 -5.13 19.22
N GLY A 175 19.04 -6.24 19.57
CA GLY A 175 20.09 -6.84 18.75
C GLY A 175 19.50 -7.57 17.56
N GLY A 176 19.32 -6.91 16.46
CA GLY A 176 18.94 -7.51 15.20
C GLY A 176 19.70 -6.82 14.08
N THR A 177 20.54 -7.56 13.39
CA THR A 177 20.99 -7.17 12.07
C THR A 177 19.84 -7.42 11.12
N SER A 178 19.00 -6.40 10.87
CA SER A 178 18.23 -6.42 9.64
C SER A 178 19.25 -6.38 8.51
N GLY A 179 19.35 -7.44 7.76
CA GLY A 179 20.07 -7.40 6.49
C GLY A 179 19.51 -6.24 5.64
N PRO A 180 20.27 -5.73 4.68
CA PRO A 180 19.83 -4.60 3.85
C PRO A 180 18.61 -4.93 2.99
N TRP A 181 18.16 -6.17 3.00
CA TRP A 181 17.12 -6.70 2.12
C TRP A 181 15.90 -7.14 2.90
N GLY A 182 14.74 -6.83 2.38
CA GLY A 182 13.44 -7.25 2.88
C GLY A 182 12.48 -7.52 1.74
N SER A 183 11.33 -8.09 2.02
CA SER A 183 10.26 -8.21 1.04
C SER A 183 9.84 -6.82 0.54
N VAL A 184 9.35 -6.76 -0.70
CA VAL A 184 9.02 -5.50 -1.38
C VAL A 184 7.55 -5.56 -1.80
N GLU A 185 6.83 -4.47 -1.55
CA GLU A 185 5.43 -4.33 -1.93
C GLU A 185 5.20 -3.10 -2.81
N LYS A 186 4.18 -3.17 -3.67
CA LYS A 186 3.79 -2.06 -4.54
C LYS A 186 2.28 -2.01 -4.70
N ILE A 187 1.70 -0.87 -4.36
CA ILE A 187 0.29 -0.60 -4.62
C ILE A 187 0.09 -0.45 -6.12
N THR A 188 -0.83 -1.23 -6.69
CA THR A 188 -1.09 -1.22 -8.14
C THR A 188 -2.46 -0.63 -8.49
N LYS A 189 -3.41 -0.69 -7.56
CA LYS A 189 -4.77 -0.16 -7.75
C LYS A 189 -5.41 0.12 -6.40
N VAL A 190 -6.18 1.20 -6.32
CA VAL A 190 -7.02 1.50 -5.16
C VAL A 190 -8.40 1.94 -5.63
N THR A 191 -9.42 1.35 -5.06
CA THR A 191 -10.82 1.70 -5.35
C THR A 191 -11.60 1.85 -4.06
N GLN A 192 -12.56 2.76 -4.04
CA GLN A 192 -13.48 2.93 -2.93
C GLN A 192 -14.92 2.88 -3.44
N LYS A 193 -15.75 2.09 -2.78
CA LYS A 193 -17.19 2.02 -3.02
C LYS A 193 -17.94 2.14 -1.68
N GLY A 194 -18.62 3.26 -1.50
CA GLY A 194 -19.19 3.61 -0.20
C GLY A 194 -18.10 3.65 0.88
N ASN A 195 -18.30 2.89 1.95
CA ASN A 195 -17.37 2.79 3.07
C ASN A 195 -16.33 1.67 2.94
N ASN A 196 -16.23 1.02 1.78
CA ASN A 196 -15.26 -0.03 1.53
C ASN A 196 -14.17 0.50 0.61
N LEU A 197 -12.91 0.37 1.02
CA LEU A 197 -11.74 0.64 0.21
C LEU A 197 -11.04 -0.69 -0.08
N GLU A 198 -10.75 -0.94 -1.35
CA GLU A 198 -9.95 -2.07 -1.80
C GLU A 198 -8.62 -1.58 -2.36
N MET A 199 -7.54 -2.14 -1.84
CA MET A 199 -6.18 -1.85 -2.25
C MET A 199 -5.54 -3.12 -2.84
N TYR A 200 -5.02 -3.04 -4.04
CA TYR A 200 -4.34 -4.15 -4.69
C TYR A 200 -2.84 -3.94 -4.61
N VAL A 201 -2.13 -4.91 -4.06
CA VAL A 201 -0.70 -4.83 -3.76
C VAL A 201 0.02 -6.02 -4.41
N ARG A 202 1.09 -5.74 -5.15
CA ARG A 202 2.04 -6.74 -5.62
C ARG A 202 3.13 -6.92 -4.58
N VAL A 203 3.57 -8.16 -4.38
CA VAL A 203 4.56 -8.51 -3.36
C VAL A 203 5.63 -9.44 -3.96
N LEU A 204 6.90 -9.12 -3.65
CA LEU A 204 8.03 -10.04 -3.76
C LEU A 204 8.47 -10.40 -2.35
N PHE A 205 8.57 -11.69 -2.07
CA PHE A 205 8.96 -12.22 -0.77
C PHE A 205 10.46 -12.45 -0.70
N TYR A 206 11.11 -11.92 0.32
CA TYR A 206 12.52 -12.14 0.58
C TYR A 206 12.71 -13.23 1.63
N ASP A 207 13.43 -14.28 1.27
CA ASP A 207 13.87 -15.31 2.20
C ASP A 207 15.34 -15.08 2.61
N SER A 208 15.55 -14.75 3.88
CA SER A 208 16.87 -14.49 4.42
C SER A 208 17.75 -15.75 4.51
N ALA A 209 17.15 -16.93 4.64
CA ALA A 209 17.89 -18.19 4.72
C ALA A 209 18.56 -18.56 3.38
N SER A 210 17.88 -18.30 2.28
CA SER A 210 18.40 -18.50 0.92
C SER A 210 18.99 -17.24 0.30
N SER A 211 18.88 -16.08 0.97
CA SER A 211 19.24 -14.75 0.44
C SER A 211 18.64 -14.54 -0.96
N SER A 212 17.36 -14.79 -1.12
CA SER A 212 16.71 -14.81 -2.42
C SER A 212 15.30 -14.22 -2.38
N TYR A 213 14.86 -13.69 -3.54
CA TYR A 213 13.49 -13.22 -3.73
C TYR A 213 12.63 -14.27 -4.42
N TYR A 214 11.35 -14.27 -4.06
CA TYR A 214 10.34 -15.18 -4.60
C TYR A 214 9.10 -14.41 -5.04
N TYR A 215 8.45 -14.92 -6.11
CA TYR A 215 7.19 -14.37 -6.60
C TYR A 215 5.97 -14.78 -5.76
N ASP A 216 6.12 -15.77 -4.89
CA ASP A 216 5.03 -16.38 -4.12
C ASP A 216 5.41 -16.60 -2.66
N TYR A 217 4.39 -16.55 -1.79
CA TYR A 217 4.51 -16.72 -0.34
C TYR A 217 5.20 -18.04 0.07
N ASN A 218 4.94 -19.14 -0.66
CA ASN A 218 5.47 -20.46 -0.35
C ASN A 218 6.92 -20.68 -0.85
N HIS A 219 7.55 -19.67 -1.41
CA HIS A 219 8.92 -19.68 -1.93
C HIS A 219 9.14 -20.75 -3.00
N THR A 220 8.13 -21.04 -3.85
CA THR A 220 8.22 -22.05 -4.89
C THR A 220 8.73 -21.48 -6.22
N LYS A 221 8.54 -20.19 -6.45
CA LYS A 221 8.90 -19.48 -7.69
C LYS A 221 9.97 -18.43 -7.42
N LYS A 222 11.22 -18.86 -7.44
CA LYS A 222 12.37 -17.98 -7.24
C LYS A 222 12.51 -16.94 -8.37
N VAL A 223 12.86 -15.71 -8.03
CA VAL A 223 13.26 -14.67 -8.97
C VAL A 223 14.73 -14.91 -9.33
N SER A 224 14.98 -15.69 -10.39
CA SER A 224 16.33 -16.15 -10.77
C SER A 224 17.20 -15.02 -11.31
N GLU A 225 16.60 -13.94 -11.79
CA GLU A 225 17.27 -12.79 -12.38
C GLU A 225 17.88 -11.83 -11.35
N ILE A 226 17.46 -11.95 -10.07
CA ILE A 226 18.01 -11.15 -8.99
C ILE A 226 19.17 -11.92 -8.35
N VAL A 227 20.38 -11.42 -8.56
CA VAL A 227 21.59 -11.86 -7.86
C VAL A 227 21.93 -10.74 -6.88
N LEU A 228 21.82 -11.01 -5.58
CA LEU A 228 22.13 -10.03 -4.55
C LEU A 228 23.67 -9.87 -4.43
N ASP A 229 24.14 -8.69 -4.75
CA ASP A 229 25.52 -8.25 -4.60
C ASP A 229 25.56 -6.80 -4.08
N ASP A 230 26.76 -6.27 -3.88
CA ASP A 230 26.97 -4.91 -3.38
C ASP A 230 26.42 -3.80 -4.30
N ASN A 231 26.10 -4.13 -5.55
CA ASN A 231 25.58 -3.21 -6.55
C ASN A 231 24.05 -3.31 -6.70
N THR A 232 23.42 -4.29 -6.05
CA THR A 232 21.98 -4.49 -6.14
C THR A 232 21.26 -3.38 -5.39
N THR A 233 20.39 -2.66 -6.07
CA THR A 233 19.56 -1.60 -5.51
C THR A 233 18.12 -2.02 -5.36
N LEU A 234 17.37 -1.34 -4.51
CA LEU A 234 15.92 -1.56 -4.37
C LEU A 234 15.20 -1.40 -5.73
N ALA A 235 15.61 -0.44 -6.55
CA ALA A 235 15.05 -0.22 -7.89
C ALA A 235 15.24 -1.43 -8.83
N ASN A 236 16.37 -2.15 -8.71
CA ASN A 236 16.60 -3.39 -9.47
C ASN A 236 15.56 -4.46 -9.07
N ILE A 237 15.31 -4.62 -7.76
CA ILE A 237 14.35 -5.58 -7.22
C ILE A 237 12.93 -5.20 -7.64
N GLU A 238 12.56 -3.93 -7.49
CA GLU A 238 11.24 -3.42 -7.86
C GLU A 238 10.88 -3.62 -9.34
N SER A 239 11.87 -3.75 -10.22
CA SER A 239 11.62 -4.02 -11.64
C SER A 239 10.90 -5.35 -11.88
N PHE A 240 11.03 -6.31 -10.96
CA PHE A 240 10.38 -7.64 -11.03
C PHE A 240 9.03 -7.70 -10.32
N ILE A 241 8.66 -6.65 -9.60
CA ILE A 241 7.46 -6.68 -8.74
C ILE A 241 6.15 -6.86 -9.52
N SER A 242 6.14 -6.50 -10.82
CA SER A 242 4.98 -6.71 -11.70
C SER A 242 4.57 -8.17 -11.84
N SER A 243 5.51 -9.10 -11.64
CA SER A 243 5.31 -10.55 -11.69
C SER A 243 5.08 -11.17 -10.30
N GLY A 244 5.23 -10.39 -9.23
CA GLY A 244 4.97 -10.81 -7.85
C GLY A 244 3.50 -11.18 -7.62
N SER A 245 3.25 -11.94 -6.56
CA SER A 245 1.88 -12.29 -6.17
C SER A 245 1.04 -11.05 -5.93
N LEU A 246 -0.21 -11.10 -6.38
CA LEU A 246 -1.17 -10.00 -6.20
C LEU A 246 -2.08 -10.32 -5.02
N TYR A 247 -2.23 -9.34 -4.14
CA TYR A 247 -3.12 -9.41 -2.98
C TYR A 247 -4.13 -8.27 -3.04
N LYS A 248 -5.32 -8.54 -2.49
CA LYS A 248 -6.35 -7.53 -2.25
C LYS A 248 -6.49 -7.30 -0.76
N LEU A 249 -6.17 -6.10 -0.31
CA LEU A 249 -6.47 -5.65 1.04
C LEU A 249 -7.80 -4.91 1.03
N THR A 250 -8.63 -5.20 2.02
CA THR A 250 -9.92 -4.52 2.21
C THR A 250 -9.85 -3.71 3.49
N PHE A 251 -10.28 -2.46 3.40
CA PHE A 251 -10.40 -1.55 4.54
C PHE A 251 -11.83 -1.02 4.62
N LYS A 252 -12.29 -0.77 5.84
CA LYS A 252 -13.51 -0.01 6.10
C LYS A 252 -13.15 1.45 6.32
N VAL A 253 -13.82 2.35 5.63
CA VAL A 253 -13.65 3.80 5.82
C VAL A 253 -14.63 4.27 6.91
N LYS A 254 -14.11 4.80 8.00
CA LYS A 254 -14.89 5.30 9.14
C LYS A 254 -14.20 6.52 9.76
N ASP A 255 -14.94 7.58 9.96
CA ASP A 255 -14.43 8.81 10.59
C ASP A 255 -13.09 9.26 9.99
N ASP A 256 -12.99 9.17 8.67
CA ASP A 256 -11.80 9.49 7.88
C ASP A 256 -10.58 8.55 8.10
N ASN A 257 -10.74 7.44 8.81
CA ASN A 257 -9.74 6.39 8.98
C ASN A 257 -9.97 5.21 8.03
N TYR A 258 -8.90 4.52 7.67
CA TYR A 258 -8.91 3.24 6.96
C TYR A 258 -8.66 2.12 7.96
N LEU A 259 -9.72 1.37 8.30
CA LEU A 259 -9.68 0.28 9.26
C LEU A 259 -9.44 -1.03 8.51
N PHE A 260 -8.37 -1.73 8.82
CA PHE A 260 -8.05 -3.02 8.18
C PHE A 260 -9.16 -4.04 8.45
N VAL A 261 -9.58 -4.73 7.41
CA VAL A 261 -10.60 -5.78 7.47
C VAL A 261 -10.01 -7.12 7.08
N SER A 262 -9.35 -7.19 5.93
CA SER A 262 -8.78 -8.44 5.44
C SER A 262 -7.72 -8.21 4.36
N SER A 263 -6.87 -9.22 4.19
CA SER A 263 -6.03 -9.43 3.02
C SER A 263 -6.29 -10.81 2.43
N GLU A 264 -6.30 -10.92 1.11
CA GLU A 264 -6.48 -12.20 0.44
C GLU A 264 -5.69 -12.25 -0.87
N PRO A 265 -5.11 -13.41 -1.24
CA PRO A 265 -4.47 -13.57 -2.53
C PRO A 265 -5.50 -13.45 -3.65
N VAL A 266 -5.12 -12.73 -4.72
CA VAL A 266 -5.93 -12.65 -5.93
C VAL A 266 -5.42 -13.74 -6.87
N ASN A 267 -6.18 -14.83 -6.98
CA ASN A 267 -5.88 -15.90 -7.91
C ASN A 267 -5.92 -15.36 -9.34
N SER A 268 -4.80 -15.42 -10.03
CA SER A 268 -4.66 -15.06 -11.45
C SER A 268 -5.07 -16.22 -12.34
#